data_6e38fe84ab7910ab2e7e311c924bea74
#
_entry.id   6e38fe84ab7910ab2e7e311c924bea74
#
_cell.length_a   1.000
_cell.length_b   1.000
_cell.length_c   1.000
_cell.angle_alpha   90.00
_cell.angle_beta   90.00
_cell.angle_gamma   90.00
#
_symmetry.space_group_name_H-M   'P 1'
#
loop_
_entity.id
_entity.type
_entity.pdbx_description
1 polymer ?
#
loop_
_entity_poly.entity_id
_entity_poly.type
_entity_poly.pdbx_seq_one_letter_code
_entity_poly.pdbx_strand_id
1 'polypeptide(L)'
;MESIMNNIVAERAAALGCTVIDEALLKNYTTFKVGGKCGMIRLNSAASCGELVNLMNELGEEFIVLGKGSNVIADDNGTEKIVLLIGDEMSDIDIEDDIIRCGAGASLTAVCRAALKAELTGLEFAYGIPGSVGGGVYMNAGAYGGEIKDIILYAEAVSRSDGSVRRFSPEEMELSYRHSRFMQDDHIIT
;
A
#
# COMPACT_ATOMS: atom_id res chain seq x y z
N MET A 1 2.60 -30.47 4.25
CA MET A 1 3.19 -29.35 3.48
C MET A 1 3.74 -28.39 4.50
N GLU A 2 4.99 -28.00 4.38
CA GLU A 2 5.51 -26.93 5.24
C GLU A 2 4.81 -25.62 4.85
N SER A 3 4.38 -24.86 5.86
CA SER A 3 3.80 -23.53 5.67
C SER A 3 4.85 -22.60 5.04
N ILE A 4 4.44 -21.77 4.09
CA ILE A 4 5.34 -20.75 3.50
C ILE A 4 5.57 -19.63 4.50
N MET A 5 4.63 -19.43 5.44
CA MET A 5 4.67 -18.37 6.43
C MET A 5 5.02 -18.92 7.81
N ASN A 6 5.80 -18.16 8.56
CA ASN A 6 6.05 -18.45 9.98
C ASN A 6 4.73 -18.48 10.77
N ASN A 7 4.47 -19.57 11.48
CA ASN A 7 3.23 -19.76 12.21
C ASN A 7 2.97 -18.66 13.26
N ILE A 8 4.02 -18.16 13.92
CA ILE A 8 3.89 -17.08 14.94
C ILE A 8 3.37 -15.80 14.27
N VAL A 9 3.89 -15.48 13.08
CA VAL A 9 3.44 -14.31 12.30
C VAL A 9 1.98 -14.51 11.86
N ALA A 10 1.64 -15.69 11.36
CA ALA A 10 0.28 -16.01 10.92
C ALA A 10 -0.75 -15.92 12.07
N GLU A 11 -0.44 -16.51 13.24
CA GLU A 11 -1.30 -16.45 14.43
C GLU A 11 -1.47 -15.01 14.93
N ARG A 12 -0.39 -14.22 14.97
CA ARG A 12 -0.46 -12.82 15.38
C ARG A 12 -1.27 -11.98 14.40
N ALA A 13 -1.07 -12.15 13.11
CA ALA A 13 -1.84 -11.46 12.08
C ALA A 13 -3.34 -11.76 12.20
N ALA A 14 -3.69 -13.03 12.41
CA ALA A 14 -5.08 -13.43 12.63
C ALA A 14 -5.66 -12.82 13.92
N ALA A 15 -4.89 -12.79 15.02
CA ALA A 15 -5.30 -12.16 16.28
C ALA A 15 -5.53 -10.63 16.14
N LEU A 16 -4.82 -9.97 15.23
CA LEU A 16 -5.01 -8.56 14.88
C LEU A 16 -6.18 -8.33 13.90
N GLY A 17 -6.89 -9.40 13.51
CA GLY A 17 -8.01 -9.34 12.56
C GLY A 17 -7.59 -9.22 11.09
N CYS A 18 -6.31 -9.42 10.78
CA CYS A 18 -5.82 -9.47 9.40
C CYS A 18 -6.20 -10.80 8.75
N THR A 19 -6.37 -10.78 7.43
CA THR A 19 -6.60 -12.02 6.66
C THR A 19 -5.27 -12.65 6.28
N VAL A 20 -5.03 -13.88 6.73
CA VAL A 20 -3.84 -14.68 6.42
C VAL A 20 -4.13 -15.64 5.28
N ILE A 21 -3.26 -15.68 4.26
CA ILE A 21 -3.32 -16.58 3.11
C ILE A 21 -1.96 -17.23 2.96
N ASP A 22 -1.84 -18.47 3.44
CA ASP A 22 -0.56 -19.18 3.50
C ASP A 22 0.02 -19.51 2.10
N GLU A 23 -0.83 -19.85 1.15
CA GLU A 23 -0.45 -20.13 -0.25
C GLU A 23 -1.19 -19.21 -1.22
N ALA A 24 -0.91 -17.91 -1.19
CA ALA A 24 -1.43 -16.98 -2.19
C ALA A 24 -0.67 -17.14 -3.52
N LEU A 25 -1.37 -16.90 -4.63
CA LEU A 25 -0.76 -16.82 -5.96
C LEU A 25 -0.66 -15.36 -6.39
N LEU A 26 0.56 -14.81 -6.48
CA LEU A 26 0.81 -13.40 -6.84
C LEU A 26 0.14 -12.98 -8.15
N LYS A 27 0.02 -13.89 -9.12
CA LYS A 27 -0.70 -13.63 -10.38
C LYS A 27 -2.16 -13.18 -10.19
N ASN A 28 -2.78 -13.50 -9.06
CA ASN A 28 -4.15 -13.07 -8.75
C ASN A 28 -4.20 -11.63 -8.23
N TYR A 29 -3.04 -11.09 -7.81
CA TYR A 29 -2.87 -9.77 -7.18
C TYR A 29 -2.05 -8.81 -8.03
N THR A 30 -1.64 -9.20 -9.24
CA THR A 30 -0.89 -8.37 -10.18
C THR A 30 -1.70 -8.11 -11.45
N THR A 31 -1.55 -6.92 -12.02
CA THR A 31 -2.21 -6.57 -13.29
C THR A 31 -1.69 -7.41 -14.46
N PHE A 32 -0.40 -7.74 -14.46
CA PHE A 32 0.24 -8.56 -15.49
C PHE A 32 -0.16 -10.04 -15.43
N LYS A 33 -0.84 -10.47 -14.34
CA LYS A 33 -1.29 -11.87 -14.14
C LYS A 33 -0.15 -12.89 -14.16
N VAL A 34 1.02 -12.47 -13.68
CA VAL A 34 2.21 -13.31 -13.47
C VAL A 34 2.59 -13.31 -11.99
N GLY A 35 3.26 -14.36 -11.54
CA GLY A 35 3.77 -14.52 -10.19
C GLY A 35 3.29 -15.79 -9.49
N GLY A 36 4.24 -16.48 -8.87
CA GLY A 36 4.05 -17.75 -8.17
C GLY A 36 3.51 -17.60 -6.76
N LYS A 37 3.78 -18.61 -5.93
CA LYS A 37 3.28 -18.70 -4.55
C LYS A 37 4.00 -17.74 -3.60
N CYS A 38 3.28 -17.30 -2.57
CA CYS A 38 3.83 -16.56 -1.42
C CYS A 38 2.92 -16.75 -0.18
N GLY A 39 3.47 -16.52 1.01
CA GLY A 39 2.68 -16.21 2.19
C GLY A 39 2.19 -14.76 2.13
N MET A 40 0.91 -14.51 2.36
CA MET A 40 0.33 -13.18 2.26
C MET A 40 -0.51 -12.83 3.47
N ILE A 41 -0.36 -11.60 3.96
CA ILE A 41 -1.20 -11.01 5.01
C ILE A 41 -1.87 -9.78 4.44
N ARG A 42 -3.21 -9.77 4.42
CA ARG A 42 -3.99 -8.59 4.07
C ARG A 42 -4.17 -7.74 5.32
N LEU A 43 -3.57 -6.56 5.31
CA LEU A 43 -3.61 -5.60 6.40
C LEU A 43 -4.99 -4.96 6.52
N ASN A 44 -5.41 -4.65 7.75
CA ASN A 44 -6.69 -3.99 8.03
C ASN A 44 -6.53 -2.59 8.63
N SER A 45 -5.32 -2.19 9.02
CA SER A 45 -5.06 -0.88 9.62
C SER A 45 -3.56 -0.55 9.67
N ALA A 46 -3.21 0.72 9.87
CA ALA A 46 -1.85 1.15 10.15
C ALA A 46 -1.31 0.53 11.47
N ALA A 47 -2.17 0.39 12.48
CA ALA A 47 -1.81 -0.20 13.76
C ALA A 47 -1.39 -1.67 13.60
N SER A 48 -2.19 -2.48 12.90
CA SER A 48 -1.83 -3.89 12.63
C SER A 48 -0.57 -4.01 11.77
N CYS A 49 -0.36 -3.08 10.83
CA CYS A 49 0.87 -3.00 10.05
C CYS A 49 2.08 -2.79 10.97
N GLY A 50 2.03 -1.80 11.88
CA GLY A 50 3.12 -1.50 12.80
C GLY A 50 3.45 -2.66 13.74
N GLU A 51 2.44 -3.33 14.30
CA GLU A 51 2.65 -4.49 15.16
C GLU A 51 3.27 -5.68 14.41
N LEU A 52 2.82 -5.96 13.19
CA LEU A 52 3.38 -7.03 12.38
C LEU A 52 4.80 -6.75 11.91
N VAL A 53 5.10 -5.50 11.56
CA VAL A 53 6.47 -5.06 11.23
C VAL A 53 7.43 -5.32 12.38
N ASN A 54 7.05 -4.93 13.60
CA ASN A 54 7.87 -5.17 14.78
C ASN A 54 8.09 -6.66 15.02
N LEU A 55 7.03 -7.48 14.97
CA LEU A 55 7.15 -8.92 15.13
C LEU A 55 8.05 -9.55 14.07
N MET A 56 7.90 -9.17 12.79
CA MET A 56 8.72 -9.69 11.72
C MET A 56 10.20 -9.30 11.89
N ASN A 57 10.47 -8.07 12.34
CA ASN A 57 11.84 -7.64 12.67
C ASN A 57 12.44 -8.47 13.81
N GLU A 58 11.67 -8.74 14.88
CA GLU A 58 12.11 -9.58 16.01
C GLU A 58 12.43 -11.01 15.57
N LEU A 59 11.67 -11.56 14.64
CA LEU A 59 11.84 -12.92 14.13
C LEU A 59 12.85 -13.01 12.96
N GLY A 60 13.31 -11.88 12.42
CA GLY A 60 14.17 -11.83 11.24
C GLY A 60 13.47 -12.22 9.94
N GLU A 61 12.14 -12.06 9.88
CA GLU A 61 11.33 -12.36 8.71
C GLU A 61 11.39 -11.22 7.69
N GLU A 62 11.68 -11.54 6.44
CA GLU A 62 11.65 -10.57 5.35
C GLU A 62 10.23 -10.41 4.80
N PHE A 63 9.88 -9.18 4.43
CA PHE A 63 8.59 -8.90 3.83
C PHE A 63 8.66 -7.86 2.70
N ILE A 64 7.67 -7.88 1.84
CA ILE A 64 7.43 -6.89 0.79
C ILE A 64 6.02 -6.33 0.92
N VAL A 65 5.80 -5.10 0.47
CA VAL A 65 4.50 -4.45 0.49
C VAL A 65 3.90 -4.44 -0.92
N LEU A 66 2.64 -4.80 -1.02
CA LEU A 66 1.90 -4.81 -2.27
C LEU A 66 0.59 -4.02 -2.11
N GLY A 67 0.35 -3.09 -3.01
CA GLY A 67 -0.97 -2.48 -3.21
C GLY A 67 -1.76 -3.23 -4.28
N LYS A 68 -2.33 -2.53 -5.25
CA LYS A 68 -3.12 -3.17 -6.35
C LYS A 68 -2.27 -3.89 -7.41
N GLY A 69 -0.95 -4.00 -7.24
CA GLY A 69 -0.08 -4.76 -8.13
C GLY A 69 -0.05 -4.28 -9.59
N SER A 70 -0.34 -2.99 -9.82
CA SER A 70 -0.42 -2.44 -11.18
C SER A 70 0.94 -2.03 -11.78
N ASN A 71 1.97 -1.94 -10.94
CA ASN A 71 3.33 -1.59 -11.35
C ASN A 71 4.36 -2.62 -10.86
N VAL A 72 3.96 -3.89 -10.83
CA VAL A 72 4.78 -5.00 -10.32
C VAL A 72 4.77 -6.13 -11.32
N ILE A 73 5.96 -6.68 -11.58
CA ILE A 73 6.16 -7.96 -12.26
C ILE A 73 6.70 -8.93 -11.21
N ALA A 74 5.92 -9.95 -10.88
CA ALA A 74 6.30 -10.95 -9.89
C ALA A 74 6.87 -12.19 -10.58
N ASP A 75 7.88 -12.82 -9.94
CA ASP A 75 8.50 -14.06 -10.43
C ASP A 75 7.51 -15.22 -10.36
N ASP A 76 7.47 -16.05 -11.39
CA ASP A 76 6.60 -17.23 -11.47
C ASP A 76 6.99 -18.34 -10.46
N ASN A 77 8.23 -18.31 -9.96
CA ASN A 77 8.64 -19.18 -8.84
C ASN A 77 8.07 -18.70 -7.49
N GLY A 78 7.53 -17.47 -7.42
CA GLY A 78 7.01 -16.89 -6.19
C GLY A 78 8.09 -16.23 -5.33
N THR A 79 7.83 -16.11 -4.04
CA THR A 79 8.76 -15.53 -3.07
C THR A 79 8.59 -16.18 -1.70
N GLU A 80 9.70 -16.33 -0.99
CA GLU A 80 9.71 -16.76 0.42
C GLU A 80 9.41 -15.59 1.38
N LYS A 81 9.50 -14.33 0.89
CA LYS A 81 9.17 -13.15 1.69
C LYS A 81 7.66 -13.07 1.91
N ILE A 82 7.26 -12.66 3.10
CA ILE A 82 5.85 -12.40 3.42
C ILE A 82 5.37 -11.19 2.63
N VAL A 83 4.22 -11.32 1.97
CA VAL A 83 3.59 -10.20 1.24
C VAL A 83 2.58 -9.51 2.15
N LEU A 84 2.84 -8.27 2.53
CA LEU A 84 1.88 -7.40 3.20
C LEU A 84 1.03 -6.71 2.14
N LEU A 85 -0.23 -7.13 2.00
CA LEU A 85 -1.17 -6.57 1.04
C LEU A 85 -1.96 -5.43 1.69
N ILE A 86 -1.85 -4.23 1.12
CA ILE A 86 -2.71 -3.08 1.44
C ILE A 86 -3.88 -3.12 0.46
N GLY A 87 -5.03 -3.55 0.94
CA GLY A 87 -6.22 -3.81 0.13
C GLY A 87 -7.42 -2.97 0.54
N ASP A 88 -8.59 -3.54 0.29
CA ASP A 88 -9.87 -2.85 0.46
C ASP A 88 -10.20 -2.51 1.92
N GLU A 89 -9.63 -3.24 2.89
CA GLU A 89 -9.77 -2.98 4.32
C GLU A 89 -9.16 -1.63 4.76
N MET A 90 -8.27 -1.07 3.93
CA MET A 90 -7.62 0.22 4.15
C MET A 90 -7.97 1.19 3.02
N SER A 91 -9.23 1.23 2.59
CA SER A 91 -9.68 1.99 1.42
C SER A 91 -10.77 3.02 1.73
N ASP A 92 -10.93 3.40 2.98
CA ASP A 92 -11.87 4.44 3.40
C ASP A 92 -11.60 5.76 2.66
N ILE A 93 -12.66 6.47 2.32
CA ILE A 93 -12.61 7.78 1.65
C ILE A 93 -13.57 8.71 2.37
N ASP A 94 -13.02 9.73 3.01
CA ASP A 94 -13.75 10.78 3.69
C ASP A 94 -13.48 12.12 3.02
N ILE A 95 -14.51 12.95 2.90
CA ILE A 95 -14.43 14.29 2.30
C ILE A 95 -14.93 15.30 3.32
N GLU A 96 -14.11 16.29 3.61
CA GLU A 96 -14.42 17.44 4.45
C GLU A 96 -14.00 18.71 3.72
N ASP A 97 -14.99 19.53 3.35
CA ASP A 97 -14.79 20.72 2.51
C ASP A 97 -14.09 20.37 1.19
N ASP A 98 -12.89 20.87 0.95
CA ASP A 98 -12.06 20.62 -0.24
C ASP A 98 -10.95 19.58 0.00
N ILE A 99 -10.96 18.90 1.17
CA ILE A 99 -9.96 17.91 1.55
C ILE A 99 -10.55 16.50 1.41
N ILE A 100 -9.82 15.64 0.70
CA ILE A 100 -10.10 14.20 0.64
C ILE A 100 -9.06 13.48 1.49
N ARG A 101 -9.52 12.77 2.53
CA ARG A 101 -8.70 11.83 3.29
C ARG A 101 -9.05 10.42 2.85
N CYS A 102 -8.05 9.61 2.52
CA CYS A 102 -8.28 8.25 2.09
C CYS A 102 -7.16 7.32 2.52
N GLY A 103 -7.51 6.05 2.79
CA GLY A 103 -6.54 5.01 3.09
C GLY A 103 -5.73 4.61 1.85
N ALA A 104 -4.52 4.13 2.08
CA ALA A 104 -3.57 3.76 1.02
C ALA A 104 -4.08 2.66 0.07
N GLY A 105 -5.03 1.82 0.51
CA GLY A 105 -5.69 0.79 -0.30
C GLY A 105 -6.76 1.31 -1.26
N ALA A 106 -7.27 2.52 -1.05
CA ALA A 106 -8.28 3.11 -1.93
C ALA A 106 -7.78 3.17 -3.38
N SER A 107 -8.67 2.86 -4.35
CA SER A 107 -8.26 3.01 -5.75
C SER A 107 -8.28 4.47 -6.17
N LEU A 108 -7.29 4.90 -6.95
CA LEU A 108 -7.26 6.26 -7.51
C LEU A 108 -8.56 6.60 -8.24
N THR A 109 -9.11 5.66 -9.01
CA THR A 109 -10.42 5.83 -9.68
C THR A 109 -11.57 6.05 -8.70
N ALA A 110 -11.57 5.37 -7.54
CA ALA A 110 -12.63 5.55 -6.53
C ALA A 110 -12.54 6.94 -5.89
N VAL A 111 -11.32 7.40 -5.57
CA VAL A 111 -11.08 8.75 -5.03
C VAL A 111 -11.50 9.82 -6.06
N CYS A 112 -11.14 9.67 -7.33
CA CYS A 112 -11.59 10.59 -8.39
C CYS A 112 -13.12 10.65 -8.53
N ARG A 113 -13.80 9.50 -8.40
CA ARG A 113 -15.28 9.46 -8.41
C ARG A 113 -15.91 10.14 -7.18
N ALA A 114 -15.26 10.01 -6.02
CA ALA A 114 -15.69 10.69 -4.80
C ALA A 114 -15.52 12.21 -4.95
N ALA A 115 -14.36 12.66 -5.45
CA ALA A 115 -14.09 14.07 -5.78
C ALA A 115 -15.14 14.65 -6.73
N LEU A 116 -15.44 13.93 -7.83
CA LEU A 116 -16.48 14.36 -8.79
C LEU A 116 -17.86 14.54 -8.15
N LYS A 117 -18.25 13.61 -7.27
CA LYS A 117 -19.53 13.69 -6.55
C LYS A 117 -19.60 14.88 -5.58
N ALA A 118 -18.44 15.28 -5.05
CA ALA A 118 -18.28 16.42 -4.15
C ALA A 118 -17.99 17.73 -4.91
N GLU A 119 -18.03 17.71 -6.24
CA GLU A 119 -17.75 18.87 -7.11
C GLU A 119 -16.35 19.46 -6.91
N LEU A 120 -15.38 18.60 -6.51
CA LEU A 120 -13.96 18.96 -6.35
C LEU A 120 -13.17 18.74 -7.64
N THR A 121 -12.20 19.60 -7.91
CA THR A 121 -11.29 19.54 -9.07
C THR A 121 -9.86 19.27 -8.64
N GLY A 122 -8.98 18.92 -9.60
CA GLY A 122 -7.54 18.71 -9.38
C GLY A 122 -7.11 17.24 -9.44
N LEU A 123 -8.06 16.27 -9.38
CA LEU A 123 -7.80 14.82 -9.44
C LEU A 123 -8.05 14.20 -10.82
N GLU A 124 -8.40 14.99 -11.84
CA GLU A 124 -8.82 14.50 -13.16
C GLU A 124 -7.74 13.64 -13.83
N PHE A 125 -6.48 14.02 -13.65
CA PHE A 125 -5.33 13.28 -14.20
C PHE A 125 -5.24 11.83 -13.70
N ALA A 126 -5.72 11.58 -12.48
CA ALA A 126 -5.57 10.29 -11.81
C ALA A 126 -6.67 9.27 -12.17
N TYR A 127 -7.78 9.69 -12.80
CA TYR A 127 -8.93 8.83 -13.06
C TYR A 127 -8.59 7.57 -13.86
N GLY A 128 -7.71 7.67 -14.84
CA GLY A 128 -7.28 6.56 -15.71
C GLY A 128 -6.07 5.77 -15.19
N ILE A 129 -5.47 6.18 -14.08
CA ILE A 129 -4.28 5.50 -13.53
C ILE A 129 -4.73 4.28 -12.74
N PRO A 130 -4.36 3.05 -13.15
CA PRO A 130 -4.66 1.85 -12.37
C PRO A 130 -3.75 1.83 -11.13
N GLY A 131 -4.32 1.62 -9.97
CA GLY A 131 -3.53 1.52 -8.74
C GLY A 131 -4.28 1.98 -7.50
N SER A 132 -3.61 1.84 -6.35
CA SER A 132 -4.04 2.37 -5.07
C SER A 132 -3.42 3.74 -4.80
N VAL A 133 -4.01 4.48 -3.87
CA VAL A 133 -3.48 5.77 -3.40
C VAL A 133 -2.07 5.61 -2.86
N GLY A 134 -1.80 4.63 -1.98
CA GLY A 134 -0.45 4.39 -1.45
C GLY A 134 0.56 4.10 -2.55
N GLY A 135 0.20 3.27 -3.55
CA GLY A 135 1.05 3.04 -4.73
C GLY A 135 1.22 4.29 -5.59
N GLY A 136 0.18 5.13 -5.69
CA GLY A 136 0.23 6.42 -6.37
C GLY A 136 1.19 7.40 -5.71
N VAL A 137 1.14 7.52 -4.39
CA VAL A 137 2.08 8.36 -3.61
C VAL A 137 3.50 7.81 -3.71
N TYR A 138 3.68 6.50 -3.54
CA TYR A 138 4.98 5.84 -3.66
C TYR A 138 5.68 6.15 -4.99
N MET A 139 4.94 6.18 -6.09
CA MET A 139 5.45 6.42 -7.44
C MET A 139 5.35 7.89 -7.88
N ASN A 140 4.83 8.80 -7.06
CA ASN A 140 4.37 10.11 -7.51
C ASN A 140 3.61 9.98 -8.85
N ALA A 141 2.56 9.15 -8.84
CA ALA A 141 1.84 8.80 -10.06
C ALA A 141 1.28 10.04 -10.76
N GLY A 142 1.43 10.08 -12.07
CA GLY A 142 0.96 11.20 -12.88
C GLY A 142 0.58 10.79 -14.27
N ALA A 143 -0.30 11.59 -14.89
CA ALA A 143 -0.75 11.48 -16.26
C ALA A 143 -1.27 12.83 -16.75
N TYR A 144 -1.24 13.07 -18.06
CA TYR A 144 -1.82 14.27 -18.69
C TYR A 144 -1.34 15.60 -18.10
N GLY A 145 -0.12 15.62 -17.55
CA GLY A 145 0.50 16.85 -17.01
C GLY A 145 0.22 17.11 -15.52
N GLY A 146 -0.59 16.29 -14.85
CA GLY A 146 -0.80 16.34 -13.39
C GLY A 146 -0.10 15.18 -12.69
N GLU A 147 0.31 15.38 -11.45
CA GLU A 147 0.99 14.41 -10.59
C GLU A 147 0.44 14.46 -9.16
N ILE A 148 0.65 13.40 -8.39
CA ILE A 148 0.22 13.36 -6.97
C ILE A 148 0.81 14.53 -6.17
N LYS A 149 2.06 14.90 -6.42
CA LYS A 149 2.71 16.04 -5.73
C LYS A 149 1.95 17.36 -5.86
N ASP A 150 1.14 17.53 -6.89
CA ASP A 150 0.43 18.79 -7.16
C ASP A 150 -0.79 18.98 -6.25
N ILE A 151 -1.25 17.90 -5.60
CA ILE A 151 -2.51 17.86 -4.83
C ILE A 151 -2.38 17.30 -3.43
N ILE A 152 -1.26 16.60 -3.11
CA ILE A 152 -1.13 15.94 -1.81
C ILE A 152 -0.80 16.95 -0.71
N LEU A 153 -1.50 16.84 0.42
CA LEU A 153 -1.27 17.67 1.60
C LEU A 153 -0.36 16.98 2.61
N TYR A 154 -0.51 15.67 2.78
CA TYR A 154 0.34 14.84 3.64
C TYR A 154 0.14 13.37 3.31
N ALA A 155 1.06 12.52 3.76
CA ALA A 155 0.90 11.09 3.84
C ALA A 155 1.25 10.59 5.23
N GLU A 156 0.54 9.57 5.71
CA GLU A 156 0.91 8.82 6.91
C GLU A 156 1.55 7.50 6.50
N ALA A 157 2.61 7.12 7.21
CA ALA A 157 3.33 5.90 6.92
C ALA A 157 3.85 5.25 8.20
N VAL A 158 3.91 3.92 8.16
CA VAL A 158 4.48 3.07 9.22
C VAL A 158 5.96 2.89 8.97
N SER A 159 6.79 3.15 9.97
CA SER A 159 8.23 2.88 9.93
C SER A 159 8.49 1.36 9.91
N ARG A 160 9.33 0.91 8.98
CA ARG A 160 9.73 -0.51 8.88
C ARG A 160 10.71 -0.92 9.98
N SER A 161 11.32 0.03 10.67
CA SER A 161 12.30 -0.25 11.73
C SER A 161 11.67 -0.47 13.10
N ASP A 162 10.58 0.26 13.43
CA ASP A 162 9.99 0.28 14.77
C ASP A 162 8.45 0.28 14.79
N GLY A 163 7.80 0.15 13.63
CA GLY A 163 6.35 0.09 13.52
C GLY A 163 5.61 1.40 13.88
N SER A 164 6.33 2.48 14.18
CA SER A 164 5.72 3.76 14.52
C SER A 164 5.05 4.42 13.30
N VAL A 165 3.94 5.13 13.54
CA VAL A 165 3.27 5.90 12.50
C VAL A 165 3.82 7.33 12.49
N ARG A 166 4.19 7.81 11.30
CA ARG A 166 4.65 9.19 11.09
C ARG A 166 3.88 9.83 9.94
N ARG A 167 3.63 11.14 10.08
CA ARG A 167 3.09 11.99 9.01
C ARG A 167 4.25 12.69 8.28
N PHE A 168 4.14 12.74 6.95
CA PHE A 168 5.09 13.39 6.05
C PHE A 168 4.41 14.55 5.32
N SER A 169 5.05 15.72 5.34
CA SER A 169 4.65 16.86 4.51
C SER A 169 5.01 16.63 3.04
N PRO A 170 4.47 17.42 2.09
CA PRO A 170 4.84 17.32 0.66
C PRO A 170 6.35 17.45 0.44
N GLU A 171 7.03 18.34 1.15
CA GLU A 171 8.47 18.55 1.06
C GLU A 171 9.25 17.34 1.56
N GLU A 172 8.82 16.76 2.68
CA GLU A 172 9.45 15.57 3.25
C GLU A 172 9.28 14.33 2.38
N MET A 173 8.25 14.27 1.53
CA MET A 173 8.03 13.14 0.61
C MET A 173 8.96 13.15 -0.60
N GLU A 174 9.66 14.27 -0.88
CA GLU A 174 10.63 14.42 -1.97
C GLU A 174 10.10 13.92 -3.33
N LEU A 175 8.83 14.26 -3.62
CA LEU A 175 8.14 13.78 -4.81
C LEU A 175 8.71 14.42 -6.08
N SER A 176 9.13 13.55 -7.01
CA SER A 176 9.61 13.95 -8.33
C SER A 176 9.17 12.93 -9.40
N TYR A 177 9.59 13.08 -10.64
CA TYR A 177 9.16 12.19 -11.72
C TYR A 177 9.41 10.71 -11.38
N ARG A 178 8.33 9.94 -11.21
CA ARG A 178 8.35 8.50 -10.85
C ARG A 178 9.18 8.19 -9.59
N HIS A 179 9.22 9.12 -8.66
CA HIS A 179 10.04 9.00 -7.45
C HIS A 179 9.36 9.60 -6.23
N SER A 180 9.61 8.97 -5.08
CA SER A 180 9.35 9.48 -3.73
C SER A 180 10.44 8.99 -2.78
N ARG A 181 10.61 9.66 -1.64
CA ARG A 181 11.51 9.19 -0.58
C ARG A 181 11.16 7.78 -0.09
N PHE A 182 9.90 7.38 -0.16
CA PHE A 182 9.43 6.05 0.26
C PHE A 182 10.07 4.91 -0.55
N MET A 183 10.69 5.18 -1.69
CA MET A 183 11.47 4.20 -2.47
C MET A 183 12.85 3.94 -1.90
N GLN A 184 13.40 4.89 -1.14
CA GLN A 184 14.74 4.82 -0.53
C GLN A 184 14.66 4.64 0.99
N ASP A 185 13.50 4.83 1.55
CA ASP A 185 13.24 4.88 2.97
C ASP A 185 12.42 3.66 3.43
N ASP A 186 12.60 3.30 4.68
CA ASP A 186 11.95 2.16 5.30
C ASP A 186 10.57 2.52 5.88
N HIS A 187 9.67 3.03 5.03
CA HIS A 187 8.31 3.37 5.43
C HIS A 187 7.25 2.72 4.54
N ILE A 188 6.11 2.38 5.12
CA ILE A 188 4.93 1.80 4.47
C ILE A 188 3.81 2.82 4.53
N ILE A 189 3.38 3.35 3.39
CA ILE A 189 2.26 4.30 3.30
C ILE A 189 0.95 3.59 3.66
N THR A 190 0.17 4.18 4.59
CA THR A 190 -1.05 3.55 5.15
C THR A 190 -2.31 4.43 5.06
#